data_4f69fd98202b3aa61e28c1332dc7d162
#
_entry.id   4f69fd98202b3aa61e28c1332dc7d162
#
_cell.length_a   1.000
_cell.length_b   1.000
_cell.length_c   1.000
_cell.angle_alpha   90.00
_cell.angle_beta   90.00
_cell.angle_gamma   90.00
#
_symmetry.space_group_name_H-M   'P 1'
#
loop_
_entity.id
_entity.type
_entity.pdbx_description
1 polymer ?
#
loop_
_entity_poly.entity_id
_entity_poly.type
_entity_poly.pdbx_seq_one_letter_code
_entity_poly.pdbx_strand_id
1 'polypeptide(L)'
;MKINHKYDIYGRTEPSIIYLAKPGKRLYCALGGIDTSTASLSLKTNNTAELTFTVDKYINNTVTDGYEELDELMELYCDGIWFKIVDPPTINNDGLRETKEITAESYEIMLTQYKLKNFKINMGEEDSYEMMYQATHDTNKFYQIKFYDSENEDLSFLHLVLKHADVPGWHIGYVDNITPDDDGKLLPNNICNFEVDDQNVY
;
A
#
# COMPACT_ATOMS: atom_id res chain seq x y z
N MET A 1 -8.76 -4.87 -1.80
CA MET A 1 -8.86 -4.05 -0.58
C MET A 1 -10.27 -4.19 -0.02
N LYS A 2 -10.45 -4.59 1.24
CA LYS A 2 -11.78 -4.69 1.86
C LYS A 2 -11.96 -3.46 2.76
N ILE A 3 -12.71 -2.48 2.30
CA ILE A 3 -13.14 -1.37 3.15
C ILE A 3 -14.28 -1.90 3.99
N ASN A 4 -14.07 -2.05 5.29
CA ASN A 4 -15.11 -2.48 6.22
C ASN A 4 -15.87 -1.25 6.70
N HIS A 5 -16.89 -0.84 5.96
CA HIS A 5 -17.83 0.15 6.47
C HIS A 5 -18.63 -0.44 7.64
N LYS A 6 -18.63 0.25 8.75
CA LYS A 6 -19.54 -0.03 9.84
C LYS A 6 -20.85 0.73 9.59
N TYR A 7 -21.94 0.05 9.89
CA TYR A 7 -23.29 0.63 9.77
C TYR A 7 -23.93 0.70 11.14
N ASP A 8 -24.61 1.80 11.41
CA ASP A 8 -25.46 1.92 12.59
C ASP A 8 -26.72 1.05 12.44
N ILE A 9 -27.53 0.98 13.52
CA ILE A 9 -28.78 0.21 13.52
C ILE A 9 -29.82 0.67 12.49
N TYR A 10 -29.63 1.84 11.88
CA TYR A 10 -30.48 2.41 10.83
C TYR A 10 -29.88 2.22 9.43
N GLY A 11 -28.76 1.48 9.31
CA GLY A 11 -28.10 1.25 8.04
C GLY A 11 -27.30 2.43 7.50
N ARG A 12 -26.99 3.46 8.34
CA ARG A 12 -26.14 4.59 7.97
C ARG A 12 -24.70 4.23 8.26
N THR A 13 -23.77 4.66 7.42
CA THR A 13 -22.34 4.50 7.67
C THR A 13 -21.93 5.23 8.95
N GLU A 14 -21.31 4.51 9.88
CA GLU A 14 -20.63 5.14 11.01
C GLU A 14 -19.43 5.95 10.48
N PRO A 15 -19.13 7.10 11.08
CA PRO A 15 -17.93 7.86 10.75
C PRO A 15 -16.69 6.99 10.95
N SER A 16 -15.78 7.04 9.99
CA SER A 16 -14.49 6.37 10.12
C SER A 16 -13.67 7.01 11.22
N ILE A 17 -13.03 6.19 12.04
CA ILE A 17 -12.10 6.65 13.07
C ILE A 17 -10.70 6.58 12.52
N ILE A 18 -9.99 7.71 12.55
CA ILE A 18 -8.58 7.78 12.21
C ILE A 18 -7.75 7.62 13.49
N TYR A 19 -6.88 6.64 13.49
CA TYR A 19 -5.94 6.40 14.58
C TYR A 19 -4.56 6.90 14.18
N LEU A 20 -3.93 7.63 15.09
CA LEU A 20 -2.51 7.97 14.99
C LEU A 20 -1.68 6.79 15.49
N ALA A 21 -0.61 6.48 14.79
CA ALA A 21 0.34 5.46 15.14
C ALA A 21 1.78 5.97 15.04
N LYS A 22 2.63 5.46 15.92
CA LYS A 22 4.08 5.64 15.83
C LYS A 22 4.66 4.70 14.77
N PRO A 23 5.82 5.02 14.19
CA PRO A 23 6.47 4.16 13.21
C PRO A 23 6.55 2.70 13.67
N GLY A 24 6.25 1.78 12.74
CA GLY A 24 6.13 0.35 13.00
C GLY A 24 4.72 -0.08 13.41
N LYS A 25 3.69 0.63 12.97
CA LYS A 25 2.27 0.29 13.13
C LYS A 25 1.83 0.15 14.59
N ARG A 26 2.40 0.96 15.48
CA ARG A 26 2.03 0.97 16.90
C ARG A 26 1.01 2.06 17.16
N LEU A 27 -0.26 1.69 17.27
CA LEU A 27 -1.35 2.61 17.59
C LEU A 27 -1.05 3.42 18.86
N TYR A 28 -1.23 4.73 18.77
CA TYR A 28 -0.99 5.68 19.83
C TYR A 28 -2.31 6.21 20.43
N CYS A 29 -3.15 6.84 19.61
CA CYS A 29 -4.45 7.33 20.04
C CYS A 29 -5.43 7.38 18.85
N ALA A 30 -6.73 7.46 19.13
CA ALA A 30 -7.70 7.92 18.16
C ALA A 30 -7.58 9.44 18.04
N LEU A 31 -7.51 9.95 16.80
CA LEU A 31 -7.48 11.39 16.57
C LEU A 31 -8.84 12.01 16.85
N GLY A 32 -8.83 13.04 17.70
CA GLY A 32 -9.97 13.94 17.88
C GLY A 32 -9.89 15.12 16.91
N GLY A 33 -10.87 16.01 16.98
CA GLY A 33 -10.82 17.32 16.30
C GLY A 33 -10.78 17.31 14.78
N ILE A 34 -11.08 16.18 14.16
CA ILE A 34 -11.10 16.07 12.71
C ILE A 34 -12.31 16.84 12.18
N ASP A 35 -12.04 17.80 11.29
CA ASP A 35 -13.09 18.44 10.52
C ASP A 35 -13.58 17.46 9.44
N THR A 36 -14.72 16.83 9.71
CA THR A 36 -15.29 15.81 8.81
C THR A 36 -15.67 16.35 7.44
N SER A 37 -15.81 17.66 7.29
CA SER A 37 -16.08 18.28 5.98
C SER A 37 -14.87 18.32 5.07
N THR A 38 -13.67 18.24 5.64
CA THR A 38 -12.39 18.23 4.90
C THR A 38 -11.85 16.81 4.72
N ALA A 39 -12.38 15.83 5.47
CA ALA A 39 -11.88 14.46 5.42
C ALA A 39 -12.26 13.77 4.10
N SER A 40 -11.24 13.28 3.40
CA SER A 40 -11.39 12.59 2.13
C SER A 40 -10.46 11.39 2.05
N LEU A 41 -11.00 10.26 1.60
CA LEU A 41 -10.24 9.07 1.23
C LEU A 41 -10.38 8.86 -0.27
N SER A 42 -9.30 9.05 -1.01
CA SER A 42 -9.23 8.84 -2.46
C SER A 42 -8.58 7.50 -2.77
N LEU A 43 -9.33 6.62 -3.42
CA LEU A 43 -8.85 5.32 -3.89
C LEU A 43 -8.71 5.40 -5.42
N LYS A 44 -7.50 5.30 -5.93
CA LYS A 44 -7.21 5.37 -7.37
C LYS A 44 -6.70 4.01 -7.85
N THR A 45 -7.16 3.57 -9.02
CA THR A 45 -6.61 2.37 -9.66
C THR A 45 -5.16 2.65 -10.07
N ASN A 46 -4.26 1.71 -9.80
CA ASN A 46 -2.83 1.79 -10.10
C ASN A 46 -2.12 3.01 -9.46
N ASN A 47 -2.56 3.40 -8.27
CA ASN A 47 -1.91 4.45 -7.50
C ASN A 47 -2.12 4.18 -6.00
N THR A 48 -1.33 4.85 -5.15
CA THR A 48 -1.54 4.82 -3.70
C THR A 48 -2.92 5.40 -3.34
N ALA A 49 -3.52 4.89 -2.28
CA ALA A 49 -4.66 5.56 -1.69
C ALA A 49 -4.18 6.81 -0.92
N GLU A 50 -4.96 7.88 -0.99
CA GLU A 50 -4.64 9.14 -0.35
C GLU A 50 -5.71 9.48 0.69
N LEU A 51 -5.28 9.82 1.90
CA LEU A 51 -6.12 10.27 3.00
C LEU A 51 -5.77 11.72 3.32
N THR A 52 -6.74 12.62 3.19
CA THR A 52 -6.59 14.03 3.53
C THR A 52 -7.62 14.44 4.57
N PHE A 53 -7.23 15.28 5.52
CA PHE A 53 -8.13 15.85 6.52
C PHE A 53 -7.48 17.01 7.25
N THR A 54 -8.31 17.81 7.93
CA THR A 54 -7.87 18.90 8.81
C THR A 54 -8.19 18.56 10.24
N VAL A 55 -7.27 18.86 11.16
CA VAL A 55 -7.45 18.68 12.61
C VAL A 55 -7.36 20.01 13.34
N ASP A 56 -8.33 20.27 14.19
CA ASP A 56 -8.30 21.41 15.11
C ASP A 56 -7.42 21.15 16.32
N LYS A 57 -6.58 22.13 16.68
CA LYS A 57 -5.76 22.04 17.88
C LYS A 57 -6.59 21.97 19.17
N TYR A 58 -7.69 22.70 19.19
CA TYR A 58 -8.51 22.82 20.40
C TYR A 58 -9.96 22.41 20.15
N ILE A 59 -10.48 21.59 21.04
CA ILE A 59 -11.91 21.32 21.18
C ILE A 59 -12.31 21.70 22.59
N ASN A 60 -13.30 22.59 22.74
CA ASN A 60 -13.76 23.06 24.04
C ASN A 60 -12.61 23.53 24.96
N ASN A 61 -11.66 24.28 24.41
CA ASN A 61 -10.45 24.78 25.09
C ASN A 61 -9.49 23.68 25.58
N THR A 62 -9.63 22.48 25.13
CA THR A 62 -8.70 21.36 25.42
C THR A 62 -7.93 21.00 24.16
N VAL A 63 -6.60 20.81 24.28
CA VAL A 63 -5.78 20.35 23.18
C VAL A 63 -6.26 18.99 22.71
N THR A 64 -6.43 18.85 21.42
CA THR A 64 -6.90 17.62 20.76
C THR A 64 -5.87 16.51 20.92
N ASP A 65 -6.34 15.31 21.30
CA ASP A 65 -5.50 14.13 21.43
C ASP A 65 -4.80 13.82 20.10
N GLY A 66 -3.48 13.68 20.17
CA GLY A 66 -2.62 13.38 19.03
C GLY A 66 -2.23 14.59 18.15
N TYR A 67 -2.77 15.80 18.42
CA TYR A 67 -2.48 16.96 17.58
C TYR A 67 -0.98 17.32 17.53
N GLU A 68 -0.34 17.33 18.69
CA GLU A 68 1.09 17.72 18.76
C GLU A 68 2.00 16.66 18.13
N GLU A 69 1.59 15.40 18.18
CA GLU A 69 2.32 14.26 17.63
C GLU A 69 2.11 14.06 16.12
N LEU A 70 1.11 14.75 15.52
CA LEU A 70 0.90 14.72 14.08
C LEU A 70 2.05 15.41 13.36
N ASP A 71 2.94 14.65 12.76
CA ASP A 71 4.13 15.12 12.06
C ASP A 71 4.51 14.18 10.92
N GLU A 72 5.46 14.60 10.09
CA GLU A 72 6.05 13.77 9.05
C GLU A 72 6.53 12.42 9.60
N LEU A 73 6.42 11.38 8.79
CA LEU A 73 6.78 9.99 9.08
C LEU A 73 5.89 9.27 10.12
N MET A 74 4.95 9.95 10.74
CA MET A 74 3.94 9.28 11.55
C MET A 74 3.00 8.46 10.66
N GLU A 75 2.40 7.46 11.27
CA GLU A 75 1.53 6.53 10.58
C GLU A 75 0.07 6.74 11.01
N LEU A 76 -0.84 6.48 10.09
CA LEU A 76 -2.27 6.56 10.35
C LEU A 76 -2.93 5.24 10.00
N TYR A 77 -3.98 4.89 10.73
CA TYR A 77 -4.80 3.74 10.43
C TYR A 77 -6.26 4.17 10.30
N CYS A 78 -6.87 3.88 9.17
CA CYS A 78 -8.26 4.22 8.88
C CYS A 78 -8.89 3.12 8.03
N ASP A 79 -10.05 2.60 8.46
CA ASP A 79 -10.87 1.63 7.70
C ASP A 79 -10.12 0.40 7.17
N GLY A 80 -9.15 -0.10 7.93
CA GLY A 80 -8.36 -1.28 7.54
C GLY A 80 -7.12 -0.96 6.72
N ILE A 81 -6.87 0.32 6.42
CA ILE A 81 -5.74 0.77 5.61
C ILE A 81 -4.74 1.48 6.49
N TRP A 82 -3.47 1.20 6.27
CA TRP A 82 -2.37 1.93 6.84
C TRP A 82 -1.88 3.01 5.89
N PHE A 83 -1.68 4.20 6.43
CA PHE A 83 -1.16 5.37 5.71
C PHE A 83 0.11 5.86 6.38
N LYS A 84 0.90 6.59 5.64
CA LYS A 84 2.07 7.31 6.13
C LYS A 84 1.95 8.78 5.77
N ILE A 85 2.21 9.66 6.73
CA ILE A 85 2.34 11.09 6.47
C ILE A 85 3.69 11.29 5.79
N VAL A 86 3.66 11.62 4.51
CA VAL A 86 4.89 11.73 3.68
C VAL A 86 5.47 13.13 3.67
N ASP A 87 4.62 14.15 3.83
CA ASP A 87 5.00 15.54 3.87
C ASP A 87 4.66 16.15 5.25
N PRO A 88 5.45 17.14 5.70
CA PRO A 88 5.13 17.86 6.94
C PRO A 88 3.73 18.47 6.89
N PRO A 89 2.93 18.33 7.96
CA PRO A 89 1.62 18.94 8.03
C PRO A 89 1.65 20.46 7.82
N THR A 90 0.68 20.98 7.07
CA THR A 90 0.52 22.43 6.92
C THR A 90 -0.23 22.99 8.12
N ILE A 91 0.43 23.91 8.86
CA ILE A 91 -0.16 24.57 10.02
C ILE A 91 -0.79 25.89 9.59
N ASN A 92 -2.08 26.04 9.83
CA ASN A 92 -2.84 27.25 9.61
C ASN A 92 -3.24 27.85 10.97
N ASN A 93 -2.92 29.13 11.19
CA ASN A 93 -3.26 29.84 12.41
C ASN A 93 -3.75 31.26 12.06
N ASP A 94 -5.03 31.52 12.33
CA ASP A 94 -5.68 32.81 12.09
C ASP A 94 -5.77 33.69 13.36
N GLY A 95 -5.12 33.24 14.44
CA GLY A 95 -5.15 33.90 15.75
C GLY A 95 -6.34 33.50 16.63
N LEU A 96 -7.34 32.84 16.09
CA LEU A 96 -8.51 32.30 16.83
C LEU A 96 -8.53 30.78 16.79
N ARG A 97 -8.12 30.20 15.68
CA ARG A 97 -8.11 28.75 15.41
C ARG A 97 -6.75 28.37 14.88
N GLU A 98 -6.21 27.28 15.39
CA GLU A 98 -5.01 26.66 14.86
C GLU A 98 -5.37 25.25 14.36
N THR A 99 -5.00 24.96 13.13
CA THR A 99 -5.29 23.66 12.49
C THR A 99 -4.05 23.10 11.81
N LYS A 100 -4.04 21.76 11.67
CA LYS A 100 -3.10 21.04 10.81
C LYS A 100 -3.87 20.44 9.64
N GLU A 101 -3.42 20.70 8.42
CA GLU A 101 -3.85 19.95 7.23
C GLU A 101 -2.90 18.79 7.03
N ILE A 102 -3.46 17.59 6.92
CA ILE A 102 -2.73 16.34 6.79
C ILE A 102 -3.00 15.76 5.42
N THR A 103 -1.94 15.34 4.75
CA THR A 103 -1.98 14.48 3.57
C THR A 103 -1.14 13.25 3.86
N ALA A 104 -1.75 12.08 3.74
CA ALA A 104 -1.09 10.81 3.98
C ALA A 104 -1.38 9.84 2.84
N GLU A 105 -0.38 9.08 2.44
CA GLU A 105 -0.49 8.07 1.39
C GLU A 105 -0.49 6.67 1.99
N SER A 106 -1.19 5.75 1.34
CA SER A 106 -1.22 4.36 1.77
C SER A 106 0.20 3.78 1.82
N TYR A 107 0.37 2.78 2.68
CA TYR A 107 1.69 2.28 3.03
C TYR A 107 2.49 1.75 1.83
N GLU A 108 1.82 1.42 0.73
CA GLU A 108 2.42 1.01 -0.54
C GLU A 108 3.38 2.04 -1.11
N ILE A 109 3.25 3.34 -0.76
CA ILE A 109 4.21 4.38 -1.16
C ILE A 109 5.65 4.03 -0.74
N MET A 110 5.81 3.25 0.32
CA MET A 110 7.13 2.80 0.76
C MET A 110 7.84 1.91 -0.27
N LEU A 111 7.09 1.26 -1.17
CA LEU A 111 7.65 0.44 -2.24
C LEU A 111 8.43 1.28 -3.27
N THR A 112 8.16 2.58 -3.36
CA THR A 112 8.92 3.50 -4.23
C THR A 112 10.40 3.63 -3.82
N GLN A 113 10.73 3.25 -2.59
CA GLN A 113 12.10 3.25 -2.07
C GLN A 113 12.92 2.05 -2.54
N TYR A 114 12.26 1.01 -3.05
CA TYR A 114 12.89 -0.21 -3.53
C TYR A 114 12.97 -0.23 -5.04
N LYS A 115 14.05 -0.77 -5.57
CA LYS A 115 14.32 -0.78 -7.00
C LYS A 115 14.59 -2.19 -7.51
N LEU A 116 13.99 -2.50 -8.64
CA LEU A 116 14.37 -3.64 -9.47
C LEU A 116 15.55 -3.23 -10.35
N LYS A 117 16.64 -4.00 -10.30
CA LYS A 117 17.82 -3.77 -11.12
C LYS A 117 18.19 -5.03 -11.87
N ASN A 118 18.40 -4.92 -13.17
CA ASN A 118 18.81 -6.04 -14.03
C ASN A 118 17.91 -7.28 -13.83
N PHE A 119 16.59 -7.05 -13.78
CA PHE A 119 15.63 -8.10 -13.52
C PHE A 119 14.96 -8.56 -14.81
N LYS A 120 15.16 -9.83 -15.17
CA LYS A 120 14.66 -10.44 -16.40
C LYS A 120 13.94 -11.75 -16.10
N ILE A 121 12.80 -11.95 -16.72
CA ILE A 121 12.04 -13.20 -16.64
C ILE A 121 11.45 -13.57 -18.01
N ASN A 122 11.47 -14.85 -18.35
CA ASN A 122 10.91 -15.40 -19.60
C ASN A 122 11.44 -14.75 -20.89
N MET A 123 12.65 -14.18 -20.87
CA MET A 123 13.22 -13.49 -22.02
C MET A 123 13.95 -14.43 -22.99
N GLY A 124 14.12 -15.71 -22.61
CA GLY A 124 14.90 -16.67 -23.41
C GLY A 124 16.41 -16.41 -23.42
N GLU A 125 16.91 -15.58 -22.54
CA GLU A 125 18.33 -15.22 -22.38
C GLU A 125 18.97 -15.95 -21.21
N GLU A 126 20.30 -16.19 -21.26
CA GLU A 126 21.02 -16.96 -20.23
C GLU A 126 20.95 -16.32 -18.83
N ASP A 127 20.82 -15.01 -18.73
CA ASP A 127 20.70 -14.25 -17.49
C ASP A 127 19.24 -14.05 -17.04
N SER A 128 18.26 -14.59 -17.78
CA SER A 128 16.86 -14.62 -17.35
C SER A 128 16.68 -15.51 -16.13
N TYR A 129 15.85 -15.08 -15.18
CA TYR A 129 15.52 -15.87 -13.99
C TYR A 129 14.99 -17.27 -14.35
N GLU A 130 14.16 -17.39 -15.40
CA GLU A 130 13.68 -18.68 -15.87
C GLU A 130 14.83 -19.62 -16.25
N MET A 131 15.80 -19.12 -16.99
CA MET A 131 16.96 -19.93 -17.40
C MET A 131 17.82 -20.33 -16.20
N MET A 132 18.04 -19.43 -15.25
CA MET A 132 18.73 -19.75 -14.00
C MET A 132 17.98 -20.77 -13.16
N TYR A 133 16.66 -20.68 -13.10
CA TYR A 133 15.82 -21.64 -12.40
C TYR A 133 15.89 -23.03 -13.04
N GLN A 134 15.81 -23.12 -14.38
CA GLN A 134 15.93 -24.37 -15.13
C GLN A 134 17.31 -25.00 -14.93
N ALA A 135 18.37 -24.22 -14.89
CA ALA A 135 19.75 -24.71 -14.68
C ALA A 135 19.94 -25.39 -13.31
N THR A 136 19.14 -24.99 -12.30
CA THR A 136 19.18 -25.55 -10.94
C THR A 136 18.15 -26.63 -10.67
N HIS A 137 17.18 -26.81 -11.57
CA HIS A 137 16.08 -27.78 -11.44
C HIS A 137 16.10 -28.80 -12.62
N ASP A 138 15.00 -29.47 -12.86
CA ASP A 138 14.89 -30.46 -13.92
C ASP A 138 14.88 -29.80 -15.30
N THR A 139 16.00 -29.91 -16.03
CA THR A 139 16.17 -29.34 -17.38
C THR A 139 15.25 -29.99 -18.45
N ASN A 140 14.61 -31.12 -18.14
CA ASN A 140 13.62 -31.73 -19.04
C ASN A 140 12.22 -31.14 -18.89
N LYS A 141 12.02 -30.26 -17.91
CA LYS A 141 10.77 -29.55 -17.71
C LYS A 141 10.87 -28.13 -18.21
N PHE A 142 9.82 -27.70 -18.87
CA PHE A 142 9.66 -26.30 -19.23
C PHE A 142 8.99 -25.56 -18.09
N TYR A 143 9.64 -24.53 -17.57
CA TYR A 143 9.14 -23.66 -16.51
C TYR A 143 8.76 -22.32 -17.13
N GLN A 144 7.64 -21.77 -16.67
CA GLN A 144 7.21 -20.42 -17.05
C GLN A 144 6.87 -19.65 -15.78
N ILE A 145 7.30 -18.39 -15.73
CA ILE A 145 6.93 -17.49 -14.64
C ILE A 145 5.52 -17.00 -14.89
N LYS A 146 4.61 -17.33 -13.98
CA LYS A 146 3.24 -16.84 -13.96
C LYS A 146 3.16 -15.51 -13.22
N PHE A 147 2.09 -14.75 -13.44
CA PHE A 147 1.85 -13.53 -12.68
C PHE A 147 1.82 -13.81 -11.17
N TYR A 148 1.10 -14.86 -10.76
CA TYR A 148 1.07 -15.31 -9.37
C TYR A 148 0.95 -16.82 -9.28
N ASP A 149 1.76 -17.42 -8.44
CA ASP A 149 1.67 -18.84 -8.10
C ASP A 149 1.76 -18.99 -6.57
N SER A 150 0.67 -19.48 -5.95
CA SER A 150 0.60 -19.67 -4.49
C SER A 150 1.33 -20.92 -4.00
N GLU A 151 1.61 -21.86 -4.89
CA GLU A 151 2.26 -23.12 -4.56
C GLU A 151 3.77 -23.09 -4.80
N ASN A 152 4.21 -22.23 -5.75
CA ASN A 152 5.62 -22.09 -6.09
C ASN A 152 6.00 -20.60 -6.23
N GLU A 153 6.49 -20.03 -5.14
CA GLU A 153 6.92 -18.63 -5.10
C GLU A 153 8.06 -18.31 -6.07
N ASP A 154 8.92 -19.30 -6.36
CA ASP A 154 10.05 -19.13 -7.29
C ASP A 154 9.61 -19.09 -8.76
N LEU A 155 8.37 -19.42 -9.07
CA LEU A 155 7.77 -19.29 -10.40
C LEU A 155 6.64 -18.25 -10.43
N SER A 156 6.58 -17.39 -9.44
CA SER A 156 5.61 -16.32 -9.29
C SER A 156 6.26 -14.96 -9.49
N PHE A 157 5.83 -14.21 -10.51
CA PHE A 157 6.34 -12.86 -10.79
C PHE A 157 6.27 -11.94 -9.59
N LEU A 158 5.12 -11.88 -8.91
CA LEU A 158 4.96 -11.00 -7.76
C LEU A 158 5.92 -11.32 -6.62
N HIS A 159 6.15 -12.61 -6.33
CA HIS A 159 7.11 -13.01 -5.30
C HIS A 159 8.55 -12.70 -5.72
N LEU A 160 8.87 -12.95 -6.99
CA LEU A 160 10.20 -12.67 -7.52
C LEU A 160 10.54 -11.18 -7.51
N VAL A 161 9.56 -10.30 -7.80
CA VAL A 161 9.73 -8.85 -7.69
C VAL A 161 10.11 -8.46 -6.27
N LEU A 162 9.35 -8.89 -5.27
CA LEU A 162 9.63 -8.55 -3.87
C LEU A 162 10.96 -9.14 -3.39
N LYS A 163 11.27 -10.37 -3.78
CA LYS A 163 12.52 -11.08 -3.45
C LYS A 163 13.75 -10.41 -4.08
N HIS A 164 13.66 -10.06 -5.36
CA HIS A 164 14.77 -9.46 -6.10
C HIS A 164 15.05 -8.02 -5.65
N ALA A 165 14.03 -7.26 -5.34
CA ALA A 165 14.15 -5.91 -4.80
C ALA A 165 14.55 -5.88 -3.31
N ASP A 166 14.66 -7.05 -2.65
CA ASP A 166 14.98 -7.20 -1.22
C ASP A 166 14.03 -6.37 -0.33
N VAL A 167 12.73 -6.56 -0.53
CA VAL A 167 11.68 -5.81 0.19
C VAL A 167 11.26 -6.55 1.46
N PRO A 168 11.80 -6.18 2.62
CA PRO A 168 11.56 -6.93 3.86
C PRO A 168 10.15 -6.67 4.40
N GLY A 169 9.51 -7.73 4.90
CA GLY A 169 8.25 -7.63 5.64
C GLY A 169 7.00 -7.38 4.78
N TRP A 170 7.13 -7.41 3.46
CA TRP A 170 5.99 -7.35 2.54
C TRP A 170 5.54 -8.73 2.16
N HIS A 171 4.24 -8.86 1.97
CA HIS A 171 3.58 -10.10 1.54
C HIS A 171 2.62 -9.78 0.41
N ILE A 172 2.49 -10.73 -0.50
CA ILE A 172 1.44 -10.67 -1.52
C ILE A 172 0.09 -10.82 -0.80
N GLY A 173 -0.78 -9.84 -0.98
CA GLY A 173 -2.11 -9.85 -0.43
C GLY A 173 -3.07 -10.70 -1.27
N TYR A 174 -4.26 -10.16 -1.52
CA TYR A 174 -5.23 -10.80 -2.38
C TYR A 174 -4.88 -10.60 -3.86
N VAL A 175 -4.78 -11.68 -4.61
CA VAL A 175 -4.71 -11.67 -6.07
C VAL A 175 -6.02 -12.23 -6.60
N ASP A 176 -6.69 -11.50 -7.52
CA ASP A 176 -7.94 -11.94 -8.11
C ASP A 176 -7.74 -13.23 -8.90
N ASN A 177 -8.41 -14.29 -8.44
CA ASN A 177 -8.39 -15.60 -9.07
C ASN A 177 -9.81 -16.07 -9.47
N ILE A 178 -10.76 -15.16 -9.55
CA ILE A 178 -12.17 -15.45 -9.82
C ILE A 178 -12.62 -14.83 -11.13
N THR A 179 -12.14 -13.60 -11.44
CA THR A 179 -12.57 -12.85 -12.61
C THR A 179 -11.68 -13.19 -13.80
N PRO A 180 -12.18 -13.91 -14.83
CA PRO A 180 -11.42 -14.17 -16.04
C PRO A 180 -11.29 -12.90 -16.89
N ASP A 181 -10.20 -12.81 -17.64
CA ASP A 181 -10.02 -11.83 -18.70
C ASP A 181 -10.87 -12.13 -19.94
N ASP A 182 -10.75 -11.30 -20.99
CA ASP A 182 -11.51 -11.45 -22.26
C ASP A 182 -11.23 -12.80 -22.96
N ASP A 183 -10.10 -13.44 -22.71
CA ASP A 183 -9.73 -14.74 -23.24
C ASP A 183 -10.14 -15.89 -22.29
N GLY A 184 -10.83 -15.59 -21.21
CA GLY A 184 -11.29 -16.55 -20.21
C GLY A 184 -10.19 -17.04 -19.26
N LYS A 185 -9.05 -16.37 -19.20
CA LYS A 185 -7.90 -16.74 -18.37
C LYS A 185 -7.91 -15.94 -17.07
N LEU A 186 -7.63 -16.63 -15.97
CA LEU A 186 -7.51 -15.98 -14.65
C LEU A 186 -6.19 -15.23 -14.54
N LEU A 187 -6.20 -14.06 -13.92
CA LEU A 187 -5.03 -13.21 -13.70
C LEU A 187 -3.78 -13.96 -13.19
N PRO A 188 -3.86 -14.83 -12.17
CA PRO A 188 -2.70 -15.57 -11.67
C PRO A 188 -1.99 -16.41 -12.73
N ASN A 189 -2.73 -16.91 -13.74
CA ASN A 189 -2.21 -17.81 -14.76
C ASN A 189 -1.56 -17.11 -15.96
N ASN A 190 -1.53 -15.77 -15.97
CA ASN A 190 -0.87 -15.03 -17.03
C ASN A 190 0.64 -15.23 -16.98
N ILE A 191 1.22 -15.54 -18.12
CA ILE A 191 2.69 -15.67 -18.25
C ILE A 191 3.27 -14.28 -18.39
N CYS A 192 4.22 -13.95 -17.52
CA CYS A 192 4.89 -12.68 -17.52
C CYS A 192 6.19 -12.73 -18.32
N ASN A 193 6.36 -11.80 -19.26
CA ASN A 193 7.62 -11.48 -19.89
C ASN A 193 8.01 -10.09 -19.42
N PHE A 194 9.14 -9.97 -18.74
CA PHE A 194 9.50 -8.73 -18.09
C PHE A 194 11.01 -8.53 -18.05
N GLU A 195 11.44 -7.35 -18.46
CA GLU A 195 12.83 -6.91 -18.38
C GLU A 195 12.87 -5.47 -17.87
N VAL A 196 13.76 -5.22 -16.93
CA VAL A 196 13.99 -3.88 -16.40
C VAL A 196 15.43 -3.73 -15.91
N ASP A 197 16.05 -2.61 -16.24
CA ASP A 197 17.40 -2.28 -15.80
C ASP A 197 17.41 -1.57 -14.44
N ASP A 198 16.53 -0.56 -14.26
CA ASP A 198 16.38 0.20 -13.01
C ASP A 198 14.98 0.83 -12.92
N GLN A 199 14.11 0.25 -12.12
CA GLN A 199 12.74 0.71 -11.92
C GLN A 199 12.33 0.59 -10.43
N ASN A 200 11.44 1.46 -9.98
CA ASN A 200 10.83 1.32 -8.67
C ASN A 200 9.88 0.12 -8.65
N VAL A 201 9.71 -0.49 -7.47
CA VAL A 201 8.82 -1.65 -7.28
C VAL A 201 7.35 -1.24 -7.39
N TYR A 202 7.05 0.04 -7.19
CA TYR A 202 5.71 0.61 -7.26
C TYR A 202 5.48 1.34 -8.58
#